data_ebb43661b37d37686355d27b6847a217
#
_entry.id   ebb43661b37d37686355d27b6847a217
#
_cell.length_a   1.000
_cell.length_b   1.000
_cell.length_c   1.000
_cell.angle_alpha   90.00
_cell.angle_beta   90.00
_cell.angle_gamma   90.00
#
_symmetry.space_group_name_H-M   'P 1'
#
loop_
_entity.id
_entity.type
_entity.pdbx_description
1 polymer ?
#
loop_
_entity_poly.entity_id
_entity_poly.type
_entity_poly.pdbx_seq_one_letter_code
_entity_poly.pdbx_strand_id
1 'polypeptide(L)'
;MRHLALLLVLALAAVSGSCNRTPPADTSKKTVALVLKTLNHPFFVDMRRGAQEAADRLGVTLQVQAAEREIDVDKQMQIVENMLQTGIDVLAITPSGSREIVSALVKASKANVPIVIVDTRLDAKAAAAAGVKPQTFIGSDNYEGGKLAGEYVVSSSGGKARVGILEGIPGHETGDSRLRGFRDAVAKAPGITIAASQPANWERDQGFNVFQNMLQAHRDIDTVFAASDLMALGAIEAIAAAGRTGRIRVVGFDALDDAKKAVEAGTMAATVAQFPYDMGKAAVESAVKILAGEKLPPDIMVKLEMVTKR
;
A
#
# COMPACT_ATOMS: atom_id res chain seq x y z
N MET A 1 -35.48 -29.69 91.16
CA MET A 1 -34.18 -30.30 90.93
C MET A 1 -34.32 -31.25 89.75
N ARG A 2 -34.23 -30.90 88.52
CA ARG A 2 -33.90 -31.72 87.39
C ARG A 2 -34.20 -30.93 86.13
N HIS A 3 -33.17 -30.41 85.55
CA HIS A 3 -33.26 -29.60 84.31
C HIS A 3 -33.43 -30.53 83.06
N LEU A 4 -34.50 -30.30 82.32
CA LEU A 4 -34.78 -30.97 81.06
C LEU A 4 -34.22 -30.11 79.97
N ALA A 5 -33.17 -30.55 79.32
CA ALA A 5 -32.57 -29.87 78.16
C ALA A 5 -33.27 -30.32 76.91
N LEU A 6 -33.91 -29.37 76.21
CA LEU A 6 -34.56 -29.57 74.90
C LEU A 6 -33.53 -29.31 73.80
N LEU A 7 -33.13 -30.39 73.07
CA LEU A 7 -32.27 -30.30 71.86
C LEU A 7 -33.15 -29.99 70.64
N LEU A 8 -33.00 -28.81 70.11
CA LEU A 8 -33.59 -28.40 68.83
C LEU A 8 -32.62 -28.72 67.69
N VAL A 9 -32.93 -29.71 66.84
CA VAL A 9 -32.18 -30.04 65.64
C VAL A 9 -32.69 -29.19 64.51
N LEU A 10 -31.85 -28.21 64.07
CA LEU A 10 -32.13 -27.40 62.85
C LEU A 10 -31.55 -28.16 61.65
N ALA A 11 -32.41 -28.70 60.80
CA ALA A 11 -32.01 -29.25 59.49
C ALA A 11 -31.78 -28.09 58.47
N LEU A 12 -30.54 -27.83 58.12
CA LEU A 12 -30.16 -26.89 57.08
C LEU A 12 -30.23 -27.58 55.75
N ALA A 13 -31.30 -27.35 54.93
CA ALA A 13 -31.37 -27.80 53.58
C ALA A 13 -30.45 -26.94 52.68
N ALA A 14 -29.32 -27.48 52.28
CA ALA A 14 -28.39 -26.88 51.30
C ALA A 14 -29.04 -26.97 49.89
N VAL A 15 -29.61 -25.89 49.41
CA VAL A 15 -30.04 -25.76 48.02
C VAL A 15 -28.79 -25.46 47.17
N SER A 16 -28.23 -26.52 46.53
CA SER A 16 -27.14 -26.42 45.58
C SER A 16 -27.73 -25.88 44.25
N GLY A 17 -27.86 -24.57 44.16
CA GLY A 17 -28.13 -23.88 42.89
C GLY A 17 -26.90 -24.01 41.98
N SER A 18 -26.92 -24.97 41.06
CA SER A 18 -25.94 -25.08 39.99
C SER A 18 -26.14 -23.88 39.04
N CYS A 19 -25.44 -22.80 39.30
CA CYS A 19 -25.31 -21.71 38.34
C CYS A 19 -24.46 -22.24 37.17
N ASN A 20 -25.13 -22.68 36.13
CA ASN A 20 -24.54 -22.87 34.81
C ASN A 20 -24.14 -21.47 34.27
N ARG A 21 -23.00 -20.96 34.72
CA ARG A 21 -22.39 -19.77 34.11
C ARG A 21 -21.82 -20.21 32.78
N THR A 22 -22.56 -19.97 31.71
CA THR A 22 -21.99 -19.86 30.38
C THR A 22 -20.80 -18.88 30.50
N PRO A 23 -19.58 -19.24 30.10
CA PRO A 23 -18.49 -18.28 30.09
C PRO A 23 -18.95 -17.05 29.33
N PRO A 24 -18.67 -15.81 29.82
CA PRO A 24 -18.97 -14.64 29.05
C PRO A 24 -18.29 -14.82 27.71
N ALA A 25 -19.05 -14.64 26.60
CA ALA A 25 -18.49 -14.57 25.29
C ALA A 25 -17.34 -13.56 25.35
N ASP A 26 -16.16 -13.94 24.87
CA ASP A 26 -15.00 -13.05 24.79
C ASP A 26 -15.41 -11.88 23.89
N THR A 27 -15.82 -10.77 24.50
CA THR A 27 -16.30 -9.56 23.82
C THR A 27 -15.16 -8.61 23.51
N SER A 28 -13.89 -9.07 23.61
CA SER A 28 -12.76 -8.26 23.16
C SER A 28 -12.88 -8.05 21.65
N LYS A 29 -12.98 -6.77 21.24
CA LYS A 29 -13.02 -6.40 19.83
C LYS A 29 -11.79 -6.96 19.14
N LYS A 30 -11.99 -7.62 18.00
CA LYS A 30 -10.88 -8.09 17.17
C LYS A 30 -10.01 -6.94 16.71
N THR A 31 -8.69 -7.13 16.72
CA THR A 31 -7.72 -6.09 16.41
C THR A 31 -7.02 -6.39 15.08
N VAL A 32 -7.19 -5.50 14.13
CA VAL A 32 -6.49 -5.50 12.85
C VAL A 32 -5.34 -4.51 12.91
N ALA A 33 -4.11 -4.97 12.69
CA ALA A 33 -2.97 -4.09 12.48
C ALA A 33 -2.88 -3.71 11.00
N LEU A 34 -2.71 -2.42 10.71
CA LEU A 34 -2.36 -1.92 9.38
C LEU A 34 -1.00 -1.26 9.45
N VAL A 35 0.02 -1.91 8.88
CA VAL A 35 1.39 -1.39 8.83
C VAL A 35 1.63 -0.80 7.45
N LEU A 36 1.76 0.53 7.39
CA LEU A 36 1.98 1.29 6.17
C LEU A 36 3.48 1.57 5.98
N LYS A 37 3.89 1.95 4.77
CA LYS A 37 5.27 2.37 4.51
C LYS A 37 5.58 3.69 5.22
N THR A 38 4.70 4.68 5.06
CA THR A 38 4.81 6.00 5.67
C THR A 38 3.43 6.68 5.77
N LEU A 39 3.32 7.71 6.61
CA LEU A 39 2.16 8.62 6.65
C LEU A 39 2.51 10.02 6.11
N ASN A 40 3.72 10.19 5.59
CA ASN A 40 4.13 11.44 4.93
C ASN A 40 3.74 11.48 3.44
N HIS A 41 3.26 10.36 2.89
CA HIS A 41 2.79 10.27 1.50
C HIS A 41 1.25 10.24 1.47
N PRO A 42 0.58 11.14 0.71
CA PRO A 42 -0.90 11.24 0.65
C PRO A 42 -1.60 9.93 0.27
N PHE A 43 -0.98 9.09 -0.55
CA PHE A 43 -1.47 7.76 -0.93
C PHE A 43 -1.79 6.88 0.29
N PHE A 44 -0.85 6.79 1.25
CA PHE A 44 -1.06 5.97 2.45
C PHE A 44 -1.97 6.64 3.47
N VAL A 45 -2.06 7.96 3.48
CA VAL A 45 -3.05 8.69 4.29
C VAL A 45 -4.46 8.36 3.83
N ASP A 46 -4.68 8.31 2.50
CA ASP A 46 -5.97 7.94 1.93
C ASP A 46 -6.32 6.46 2.17
N MET A 47 -5.33 5.56 2.05
CA MET A 47 -5.47 4.15 2.41
C MET A 47 -5.87 3.96 3.87
N ARG A 48 -5.22 4.68 4.81
CA ARG A 48 -5.58 4.68 6.22
C ARG A 48 -7.03 5.11 6.43
N ARG A 49 -7.47 6.15 5.72
CA ARG A 49 -8.85 6.66 5.83
C ARG A 49 -9.87 5.60 5.44
N GLY A 50 -9.67 4.89 4.33
CA GLY A 50 -10.54 3.79 3.90
C GLY A 50 -10.54 2.62 4.88
N ALA A 51 -9.37 2.28 5.42
CA ALA A 51 -9.24 1.24 6.45
C ALA A 51 -9.98 1.61 7.75
N GLN A 52 -9.87 2.87 8.21
CA GLN A 52 -10.54 3.34 9.42
C GLN A 52 -12.06 3.30 9.27
N GLU A 53 -12.58 3.78 8.14
CA GLU A 53 -14.04 3.75 7.89
C GLU A 53 -14.58 2.30 7.88
N ALA A 54 -13.84 1.38 7.27
CA ALA A 54 -14.22 -0.03 7.29
C ALA A 54 -14.17 -0.63 8.70
N ALA A 55 -13.15 -0.29 9.51
CA ALA A 55 -13.02 -0.75 10.88
C ALA A 55 -14.17 -0.26 11.77
N ASP A 56 -14.51 1.01 11.66
CA ASP A 56 -15.62 1.62 12.41
C ASP A 56 -16.96 0.95 12.05
N ARG A 57 -17.21 0.73 10.76
CA ARG A 57 -18.42 0.07 10.26
C ARG A 57 -18.53 -1.40 10.67
N LEU A 58 -17.40 -2.11 10.71
CA LEU A 58 -17.36 -3.55 11.01
C LEU A 58 -17.14 -3.85 12.50
N GLY A 59 -16.95 -2.81 13.33
CA GLY A 59 -16.83 -2.96 14.77
C GLY A 59 -15.53 -3.59 15.25
N VAL A 60 -14.45 -3.53 14.45
CA VAL A 60 -13.11 -4.02 14.81
C VAL A 60 -12.23 -2.86 15.28
N THR A 61 -11.19 -3.17 16.06
CA THR A 61 -10.15 -2.21 16.43
C THR A 61 -9.12 -2.15 15.32
N LEU A 62 -8.82 -0.96 14.79
CA LEU A 62 -7.73 -0.75 13.84
C LEU A 62 -6.54 -0.11 14.55
N GLN A 63 -5.38 -0.75 14.48
CA GLN A 63 -4.10 -0.19 14.91
C GLN A 63 -3.27 0.14 13.67
N VAL A 64 -2.97 1.43 13.46
CA VAL A 64 -2.17 1.88 12.32
C VAL A 64 -0.79 2.31 12.80
N GLN A 65 0.26 1.78 12.16
CA GLN A 65 1.63 2.20 12.36
C GLN A 65 2.33 2.35 11.00
N ALA A 66 3.32 3.22 10.94
CA ALA A 66 4.11 3.45 9.75
C ALA A 66 5.54 3.86 10.11
N ALA A 67 6.49 3.63 9.20
CA ALA A 67 7.81 4.25 9.27
C ALA A 67 7.73 5.73 8.85
N GLU A 68 8.84 6.45 8.93
CA GLU A 68 8.90 7.84 8.49
C GLU A 68 9.01 7.97 6.98
N ARG A 69 9.76 7.07 6.34
CA ARG A 69 10.01 7.07 4.89
C ARG A 69 9.78 5.69 4.30
N GLU A 70 9.47 5.63 3.01
CA GLU A 70 9.23 4.36 2.32
C GLU A 70 10.44 3.43 2.29
N ILE A 71 11.65 3.99 2.37
CA ILE A 71 12.92 3.24 2.39
C ILE A 71 13.29 2.66 3.77
N ASP A 72 12.55 3.01 4.83
CA ASP A 72 12.90 2.63 6.20
C ASP A 72 12.44 1.20 6.53
N VAL A 73 12.92 0.21 5.77
CA VAL A 73 12.50 -1.20 5.89
C VAL A 73 12.77 -1.77 7.28
N ASP A 74 13.95 -1.50 7.86
CA ASP A 74 14.31 -1.98 9.20
C ASP A 74 13.34 -1.44 10.27
N LYS A 75 12.92 -0.18 10.12
CA LYS A 75 11.93 0.41 11.01
C LYS A 75 10.56 -0.26 10.85
N GLN A 76 10.16 -0.54 9.62
CA GLN A 76 8.91 -1.26 9.37
C GLN A 76 8.95 -2.68 9.95
N MET A 77 10.07 -3.40 9.85
CA MET A 77 10.24 -4.70 10.48
C MET A 77 10.08 -4.64 12.00
N GLN A 78 10.69 -3.65 12.67
CA GLN A 78 10.53 -3.42 14.11
C GLN A 78 9.05 -3.12 14.47
N ILE A 79 8.36 -2.34 13.65
CA ILE A 79 6.92 -2.05 13.84
C ILE A 79 6.12 -3.35 13.79
N VAL A 80 6.34 -4.21 12.79
CA VAL A 80 5.66 -5.52 12.70
C VAL A 80 5.91 -6.35 13.97
N GLU A 81 7.16 -6.44 14.43
CA GLU A 81 7.51 -7.18 15.64
C GLU A 81 6.81 -6.64 16.88
N ASN A 82 6.78 -5.32 17.04
CA ASN A 82 6.08 -4.67 18.16
C ASN A 82 4.57 -4.91 18.09
N MET A 83 3.96 -4.82 16.92
CA MET A 83 2.53 -5.09 16.74
C MET A 83 2.16 -6.53 17.12
N LEU A 84 3.00 -7.49 16.78
CA LEU A 84 2.79 -8.90 17.18
C LEU A 84 2.79 -9.08 18.72
N GLN A 85 3.54 -8.27 19.48
CA GLN A 85 3.54 -8.31 20.94
C GLN A 85 2.27 -7.70 21.55
N THR A 86 1.52 -6.88 20.81
CA THR A 86 0.26 -6.29 21.32
C THR A 86 -0.95 -7.21 21.18
N GLY A 87 -0.79 -8.39 20.60
CA GLY A 87 -1.87 -9.39 20.48
C GLY A 87 -2.87 -9.06 19.37
N ILE A 88 -2.37 -8.63 18.21
CA ILE A 88 -3.20 -8.41 17.01
C ILE A 88 -3.75 -9.73 16.47
N ASP A 89 -4.97 -9.69 15.91
CA ASP A 89 -5.63 -10.87 15.32
C ASP A 89 -5.29 -11.05 13.82
N VAL A 90 -5.03 -9.96 13.08
CA VAL A 90 -4.64 -9.98 11.66
C VAL A 90 -3.63 -8.87 11.39
N LEU A 91 -2.62 -9.16 10.58
CA LEU A 91 -1.65 -8.19 10.06
C LEU A 91 -1.95 -7.86 8.60
N ALA A 92 -2.39 -6.65 8.33
CA ALA A 92 -2.38 -6.05 6.99
C ALA A 92 -1.13 -5.17 6.84
N ILE A 93 -0.39 -5.32 5.74
CA ILE A 93 0.88 -4.60 5.57
C ILE A 93 1.09 -4.16 4.12
N THR A 94 1.59 -2.92 3.95
CA THR A 94 2.17 -2.43 2.69
C THR A 94 3.70 -2.53 2.79
N PRO A 95 4.33 -3.55 2.19
CA PRO A 95 5.78 -3.78 2.32
C PRO A 95 6.65 -2.61 1.85
N SER A 96 7.55 -2.13 2.70
CA SER A 96 8.60 -1.16 2.33
C SER A 96 9.76 -1.79 1.54
N GLY A 97 9.86 -3.12 1.57
CA GLY A 97 10.79 -3.90 0.76
C GLY A 97 10.16 -5.24 0.41
N SER A 98 10.11 -5.59 -0.87
CA SER A 98 9.44 -6.81 -1.34
C SER A 98 10.10 -8.09 -0.80
N ARG A 99 11.41 -8.07 -0.56
CA ARG A 99 12.20 -9.20 -0.09
C ARG A 99 12.56 -9.12 1.37
N GLU A 100 13.01 -7.96 1.81
CA GLU A 100 13.58 -7.72 3.14
C GLU A 100 12.54 -7.94 4.25
N ILE A 101 11.30 -7.49 4.03
CA ILE A 101 10.22 -7.60 5.00
C ILE A 101 9.84 -9.05 5.34
N VAL A 102 10.17 -10.01 4.46
CA VAL A 102 9.81 -11.42 4.61
C VAL A 102 10.29 -11.98 5.95
N SER A 103 11.45 -11.56 6.44
CA SER A 103 11.99 -12.00 7.74
C SER A 103 11.09 -11.67 8.93
N ALA A 104 10.46 -10.47 8.93
CA ALA A 104 9.49 -10.09 9.95
C ALA A 104 8.16 -10.85 9.79
N LEU A 105 7.74 -11.12 8.55
CA LEU A 105 6.51 -11.89 8.29
C LEU A 105 6.62 -13.36 8.68
N VAL A 106 7.82 -13.94 8.72
CA VAL A 106 8.06 -15.26 9.32
C VAL A 106 7.63 -15.28 10.78
N LYS A 107 7.87 -14.19 11.55
CA LYS A 107 7.46 -14.08 12.95
C LYS A 107 5.93 -14.04 13.09
N ALA A 108 5.24 -13.31 12.21
CA ALA A 108 3.77 -13.31 12.14
C ALA A 108 3.22 -14.71 11.84
N SER A 109 3.80 -15.42 10.87
CA SER A 109 3.42 -16.79 10.53
C SER A 109 3.62 -17.76 11.69
N LYS A 110 4.75 -17.66 12.43
CA LYS A 110 5.01 -18.47 13.62
C LYS A 110 4.06 -18.18 14.79
N ALA A 111 3.58 -16.94 14.89
CA ALA A 111 2.58 -16.53 15.86
C ALA A 111 1.14 -16.90 15.44
N ASN A 112 0.96 -17.57 14.30
CA ASN A 112 -0.33 -17.87 13.66
C ASN A 112 -1.20 -16.63 13.41
N VAL A 113 -0.58 -15.46 13.21
CA VAL A 113 -1.27 -14.24 12.81
C VAL A 113 -1.43 -14.22 11.28
N PRO A 114 -2.65 -14.25 10.74
CA PRO A 114 -2.90 -14.17 9.31
C PRO A 114 -2.33 -12.87 8.71
N ILE A 115 -1.82 -12.95 7.48
CA ILE A 115 -1.16 -11.85 6.81
C ILE A 115 -1.94 -11.48 5.55
N VAL A 116 -2.27 -10.19 5.40
CA VAL A 116 -2.84 -9.58 4.19
C VAL A 116 -1.78 -8.64 3.62
N ILE A 117 -1.37 -8.86 2.39
CA ILE A 117 -0.44 -7.97 1.69
C ILE A 117 -1.22 -6.92 0.92
N VAL A 118 -0.84 -5.64 1.07
CA VAL A 118 -1.52 -4.52 0.43
C VAL A 118 -0.50 -3.73 -0.41
N ASP A 119 -0.91 -3.25 -1.57
CA ASP A 119 -0.18 -2.36 -2.49
C ASP A 119 1.09 -2.96 -3.11
N THR A 120 2.04 -3.39 -2.31
CA THR A 120 3.34 -3.90 -2.79
C THR A 120 3.47 -5.39 -2.54
N ARG A 121 3.69 -6.18 -3.59
CA ARG A 121 3.86 -7.63 -3.50
C ARG A 121 5.18 -8.01 -2.83
N LEU A 122 5.18 -9.15 -2.18
CA LEU A 122 6.42 -9.79 -1.72
C LEU A 122 7.18 -10.37 -2.91
N ASP A 123 8.50 -10.49 -2.77
CA ASP A 123 9.29 -11.36 -3.64
C ASP A 123 8.81 -12.82 -3.45
N ALA A 124 8.22 -13.38 -4.51
CA ALA A 124 7.57 -14.69 -4.44
C ALA A 124 8.55 -15.82 -4.07
N LYS A 125 9.82 -15.72 -4.52
CA LYS A 125 10.83 -16.72 -4.23
C LYS A 125 11.28 -16.64 -2.77
N ALA A 126 11.50 -15.44 -2.26
CA ALA A 126 11.87 -15.22 -0.86
C ALA A 126 10.74 -15.65 0.10
N ALA A 127 9.49 -15.27 -0.19
CA ALA A 127 8.34 -15.66 0.60
C ALA A 127 8.16 -17.19 0.64
N ALA A 128 8.24 -17.85 -0.54
CA ALA A 128 8.13 -19.31 -0.63
C ALA A 128 9.26 -20.02 0.12
N ALA A 129 10.52 -19.57 -0.03
CA ALA A 129 11.67 -20.14 0.65
C ALA A 129 11.57 -20.00 2.19
N ALA A 130 10.97 -18.91 2.67
CA ALA A 130 10.76 -18.64 4.08
C ALA A 130 9.46 -19.26 4.65
N GLY A 131 8.63 -19.89 3.82
CA GLY A 131 7.35 -20.48 4.23
C GLY A 131 6.27 -19.44 4.58
N VAL A 132 6.42 -18.19 4.16
CA VAL A 132 5.43 -17.13 4.35
C VAL A 132 4.31 -17.28 3.32
N LYS A 133 3.08 -17.43 3.80
CA LYS A 133 1.88 -17.63 2.97
C LYS A 133 0.82 -16.58 3.33
N PRO A 134 0.80 -15.42 2.66
CA PRO A 134 -0.27 -14.45 2.84
C PRO A 134 -1.63 -15.05 2.47
N GLN A 135 -2.69 -14.56 3.11
CA GLN A 135 -4.07 -14.98 2.85
C GLN A 135 -4.57 -14.41 1.52
N THR A 136 -4.15 -13.19 1.19
CA THR A 136 -4.50 -12.51 -0.06
C THR A 136 -3.52 -11.35 -0.31
N PHE A 137 -3.47 -10.90 -1.56
CA PHE A 137 -2.90 -9.62 -1.97
C PHE A 137 -4.03 -8.67 -2.37
N ILE A 138 -3.92 -7.39 -1.99
CA ILE A 138 -4.86 -6.33 -2.35
C ILE A 138 -4.08 -5.19 -2.99
N GLY A 139 -4.34 -4.86 -4.24
CA GLY A 139 -3.60 -3.80 -4.91
C GLY A 139 -3.95 -3.67 -6.39
N SER A 140 -3.22 -2.80 -7.07
CA SER A 140 -3.35 -2.58 -8.50
C SER A 140 -2.43 -3.51 -9.31
N ASP A 141 -2.78 -3.74 -10.56
CA ASP A 141 -1.84 -4.34 -11.52
C ASP A 141 -0.84 -3.27 -11.99
N ASN A 142 0.31 -3.23 -11.34
CA ASN A 142 1.34 -2.23 -11.63
C ASN A 142 1.93 -2.36 -13.04
N TYR A 143 1.95 -3.57 -13.62
CA TYR A 143 2.37 -3.76 -15.00
C TYR A 143 1.36 -3.14 -15.97
N GLU A 144 0.08 -3.44 -15.84
CA GLU A 144 -0.97 -2.83 -16.66
C GLU A 144 -1.04 -1.30 -16.45
N GLY A 145 -0.80 -0.80 -15.23
CA GLY A 145 -0.72 0.63 -14.96
C GLY A 145 0.44 1.31 -15.69
N GLY A 146 1.62 0.70 -15.66
CA GLY A 146 2.76 1.18 -16.44
C GLY A 146 2.50 1.13 -17.95
N LYS A 147 1.85 0.08 -18.43
CA LYS A 147 1.45 -0.07 -19.83
C LYS A 147 0.44 1.00 -20.25
N LEU A 148 -0.57 1.31 -19.43
CA LEU A 148 -1.51 2.42 -19.67
C LEU A 148 -0.77 3.76 -19.83
N ALA A 149 0.19 4.05 -18.96
CA ALA A 149 1.03 5.25 -19.08
C ALA A 149 1.83 5.27 -20.38
N GLY A 150 2.43 4.15 -20.76
CA GLY A 150 3.17 4.03 -22.03
C GLY A 150 2.28 4.17 -23.27
N GLU A 151 1.12 3.54 -23.29
CA GLU A 151 0.12 3.66 -24.37
C GLU A 151 -0.38 5.12 -24.52
N TYR A 152 -0.58 5.80 -23.38
CA TYR A 152 -0.89 7.24 -23.40
C TYR A 152 0.24 8.07 -24.04
N VAL A 153 1.52 7.78 -23.67
CA VAL A 153 2.65 8.47 -24.29
C VAL A 153 2.68 8.20 -25.80
N VAL A 154 2.51 6.95 -26.24
CA VAL A 154 2.47 6.58 -27.66
C VAL A 154 1.39 7.38 -28.40
N SER A 155 0.16 7.38 -27.91
CA SER A 155 -0.98 8.04 -28.55
C SER A 155 -0.83 9.56 -28.55
N SER A 156 -0.49 10.17 -27.42
CA SER A 156 -0.43 11.64 -27.25
C SER A 156 0.80 12.27 -27.92
N SER A 157 1.84 11.50 -28.23
CA SER A 157 3.04 11.96 -28.96
C SER A 157 3.01 11.66 -30.46
N GLY A 158 1.96 10.99 -30.95
CA GLY A 158 1.93 10.50 -32.34
C GLY A 158 3.04 9.48 -32.62
N GLY A 159 3.44 8.71 -31.60
CA GLY A 159 4.48 7.67 -31.70
C GLY A 159 5.91 8.20 -31.78
N LYS A 160 6.16 9.46 -31.42
CA LYS A 160 7.50 10.09 -31.42
C LYS A 160 7.72 10.84 -30.14
N ALA A 161 8.70 10.40 -29.33
CA ALA A 161 9.07 11.04 -28.07
C ALA A 161 10.49 10.68 -27.66
N ARG A 162 11.12 11.60 -26.92
CA ARG A 162 12.37 11.37 -26.20
C ARG A 162 12.11 11.40 -24.71
N VAL A 163 12.06 10.21 -24.11
CA VAL A 163 11.52 9.99 -22.78
C VAL A 163 12.61 9.94 -21.72
N GLY A 164 12.45 10.73 -20.65
CA GLY A 164 13.11 10.53 -19.37
C GLY A 164 12.20 9.71 -18.45
N ILE A 165 12.75 8.79 -17.68
CA ILE A 165 12.00 7.99 -16.70
C ILE A 165 12.53 8.27 -15.30
N LEU A 166 11.62 8.61 -14.38
CA LEU A 166 11.88 8.66 -12.93
C LEU A 166 11.35 7.38 -12.30
N GLU A 167 12.28 6.54 -11.86
CA GLU A 167 11.98 5.24 -11.30
C GLU A 167 11.70 5.34 -9.80
N GLY A 168 10.95 4.37 -9.25
CA GLY A 168 10.81 4.22 -7.81
C GLY A 168 12.07 3.70 -7.14
N ILE A 169 11.91 3.05 -5.98
CA ILE A 169 13.01 2.37 -5.29
C ILE A 169 13.36 1.10 -6.06
N PRO A 170 14.62 0.90 -6.48
CA PRO A 170 15.04 -0.28 -7.21
C PRO A 170 14.79 -1.58 -6.43
N GLY A 171 14.31 -2.61 -7.10
CA GLY A 171 13.98 -3.91 -6.49
C GLY A 171 12.61 -3.97 -5.81
N HIS A 172 11.86 -2.86 -5.75
CA HIS A 172 10.45 -2.88 -5.37
C HIS A 172 9.60 -3.39 -6.53
N GLU A 173 8.84 -4.44 -6.29
CA GLU A 173 7.99 -5.06 -7.32
C GLU A 173 7.06 -4.04 -7.99
N THR A 174 6.49 -3.12 -7.21
CA THR A 174 5.62 -2.03 -7.68
C THR A 174 6.30 -1.18 -8.77
N GLY A 175 7.49 -0.63 -8.47
CA GLY A 175 8.26 0.20 -9.40
C GLY A 175 8.73 -0.57 -10.62
N ASP A 176 9.34 -1.72 -10.40
CA ASP A 176 9.89 -2.57 -11.47
C ASP A 176 8.79 -3.03 -12.44
N SER A 177 7.58 -3.30 -11.94
CA SER A 177 6.43 -3.67 -12.78
C SER A 177 5.89 -2.49 -13.60
N ARG A 178 5.76 -1.29 -13.00
CA ARG A 178 5.38 -0.07 -13.75
C ARG A 178 6.36 0.23 -14.88
N LEU A 179 7.66 0.15 -14.59
CA LEU A 179 8.71 0.36 -15.59
C LEU A 179 8.66 -0.66 -16.71
N ARG A 180 8.47 -1.92 -16.39
CA ARG A 180 8.36 -3.00 -17.37
C ARG A 180 7.16 -2.79 -18.28
N GLY A 181 5.97 -2.55 -17.73
CA GLY A 181 4.76 -2.26 -18.50
C GLY A 181 4.89 -1.04 -19.41
N PHE A 182 5.47 0.07 -18.89
CA PHE A 182 5.75 1.27 -19.68
C PHE A 182 6.69 0.98 -20.85
N ARG A 183 7.82 0.31 -20.59
CA ARG A 183 8.82 -0.04 -21.60
C ARG A 183 8.24 -0.93 -22.70
N ASP A 184 7.44 -1.93 -22.33
CA ASP A 184 6.81 -2.85 -23.27
C ASP A 184 5.77 -2.13 -24.16
N ALA A 185 5.07 -1.14 -23.62
CA ALA A 185 4.13 -0.34 -24.40
C ALA A 185 4.85 0.57 -25.40
N VAL A 186 5.86 1.32 -24.97
CA VAL A 186 6.58 2.26 -25.86
C VAL A 186 7.48 1.57 -26.86
N ALA A 187 7.95 0.35 -26.60
CA ALA A 187 8.74 -0.45 -27.53
C ALA A 187 7.99 -0.75 -28.86
N LYS A 188 6.67 -0.69 -28.84
CA LYS A 188 5.82 -0.87 -30.05
C LYS A 188 5.85 0.33 -30.99
N ALA A 189 6.39 1.47 -30.55
CA ALA A 189 6.48 2.72 -31.33
C ALA A 189 7.97 3.06 -31.56
N PRO A 190 8.56 2.69 -32.74
CA PRO A 190 10.00 2.84 -32.99
C PRO A 190 10.49 4.30 -33.02
N GLY A 191 9.58 5.27 -33.09
CA GLY A 191 9.91 6.69 -32.95
C GLY A 191 10.03 7.18 -31.50
N ILE A 192 9.77 6.32 -30.51
CA ILE A 192 9.96 6.65 -29.09
C ILE A 192 11.30 6.07 -28.61
N THR A 193 12.11 6.91 -27.98
CA THR A 193 13.38 6.50 -27.40
C THR A 193 13.45 6.91 -25.94
N ILE A 194 13.98 6.02 -25.09
CA ILE A 194 14.26 6.31 -23.68
C ILE A 194 15.66 6.90 -23.59
N ALA A 195 15.75 8.21 -23.28
CA ALA A 195 17.00 8.93 -23.20
C ALA A 195 17.74 8.68 -21.88
N ALA A 196 16.98 8.55 -20.78
CA ALA A 196 17.51 8.29 -19.45
C ALA A 196 16.42 7.62 -18.58
N SER A 197 16.86 6.80 -17.62
CA SER A 197 16.00 6.15 -16.64
C SER A 197 16.79 6.07 -15.34
N GLN A 198 16.32 6.73 -14.27
CA GLN A 198 17.06 6.83 -13.01
C GLN A 198 16.12 6.80 -11.80
N PRO A 199 16.57 6.20 -10.67
CA PRO A 199 15.82 6.20 -9.42
C PRO A 199 15.62 7.61 -8.86
N ALA A 200 14.39 7.89 -8.41
CA ALA A 200 14.04 9.07 -7.62
C ALA A 200 13.24 8.67 -6.35
N ASN A 201 13.23 7.37 -6.03
CA ASN A 201 12.87 6.75 -4.75
C ASN A 201 11.52 7.19 -4.17
N TRP A 202 10.53 7.49 -5.00
CA TRP A 202 9.19 7.97 -4.66
C TRP A 202 9.15 9.40 -4.07
N GLU A 203 10.29 10.09 -3.99
CA GLU A 203 10.43 11.38 -3.32
C GLU A 203 10.36 12.56 -4.31
N ARG A 204 9.66 13.64 -3.91
CA ARG A 204 9.45 14.83 -4.76
C ARG A 204 10.74 15.60 -5.01
N ASP A 205 11.55 15.80 -3.97
CA ASP A 205 12.83 16.48 -4.06
C ASP A 205 13.83 15.70 -4.92
N GLN A 206 13.84 14.38 -4.82
CA GLN A 206 14.65 13.52 -5.69
C GLN A 206 14.14 13.56 -7.13
N GLY A 207 12.80 13.56 -7.34
CA GLY A 207 12.22 13.77 -8.66
C GLY A 207 12.69 15.08 -9.31
N PHE A 208 12.72 16.17 -8.54
CA PHE A 208 13.28 17.45 -8.99
C PHE A 208 14.76 17.33 -9.37
N ASN A 209 15.61 16.87 -8.44
CA ASN A 209 17.05 16.84 -8.61
C ASN A 209 17.47 15.91 -9.77
N VAL A 210 16.91 14.71 -9.82
CA VAL A 210 17.21 13.72 -10.86
C VAL A 210 16.77 14.24 -12.22
N PHE A 211 15.56 14.79 -12.31
CA PHE A 211 15.07 15.28 -13.60
C PHE A 211 15.81 16.53 -14.08
N GLN A 212 16.20 17.42 -13.17
CA GLN A 212 17.07 18.57 -13.50
C GLN A 212 18.39 18.10 -14.13
N ASN A 213 19.03 17.08 -13.54
CA ASN A 213 20.27 16.51 -14.09
C ASN A 213 20.01 15.83 -15.45
N MET A 214 18.89 15.13 -15.62
CA MET A 214 18.51 14.56 -16.92
C MET A 214 18.37 15.64 -18.00
N LEU A 215 17.72 16.77 -17.68
CA LEU A 215 17.54 17.88 -18.63
C LEU A 215 18.85 18.56 -19.02
N GLN A 216 19.85 18.55 -18.14
CA GLN A 216 21.20 19.06 -18.47
C GLN A 216 21.95 18.11 -19.43
N ALA A 217 21.88 16.79 -19.16
CA ALA A 217 22.55 15.77 -19.97
C ALA A 217 21.84 15.50 -21.30
N HIS A 218 20.53 15.59 -21.33
CA HIS A 218 19.66 15.23 -22.48
C HIS A 218 18.69 16.38 -22.79
N ARG A 219 19.20 17.42 -23.45
CA ARG A 219 18.42 18.62 -23.76
C ARG A 219 17.24 18.40 -24.69
N ASP A 220 17.19 17.27 -25.33
CA ASP A 220 16.17 16.86 -26.29
C ASP A 220 15.02 16.03 -25.66
N ILE A 221 15.04 15.78 -24.35
CA ILE A 221 13.90 15.18 -23.65
C ILE A 221 12.67 16.08 -23.82
N ASP A 222 11.57 15.50 -24.31
CA ASP A 222 10.28 16.15 -24.52
C ASP A 222 9.13 15.49 -23.73
N THR A 223 9.41 14.37 -23.09
CA THR A 223 8.45 13.60 -22.29
C THR A 223 9.12 13.05 -21.05
N VAL A 224 8.43 13.05 -19.91
CA VAL A 224 8.85 12.34 -18.70
C VAL A 224 7.72 11.42 -18.23
N PHE A 225 8.07 10.17 -17.97
CA PHE A 225 7.26 9.26 -17.16
C PHE A 225 7.86 9.16 -15.78
N ALA A 226 7.08 9.53 -14.76
CA ALA A 226 7.43 9.32 -13.37
C ALA A 226 6.56 8.21 -12.78
N ALA A 227 7.18 7.21 -12.18
CA ALA A 227 6.49 6.07 -11.61
C ALA A 227 5.63 6.41 -10.37
N SER A 228 5.64 7.68 -9.89
CA SER A 228 4.68 8.23 -8.94
C SER A 228 4.47 9.73 -9.15
N ASP A 229 3.36 10.24 -8.65
CA ASP A 229 2.99 11.66 -8.76
C ASP A 229 3.91 12.59 -7.96
N LEU A 230 4.43 12.15 -6.80
CA LEU A 230 5.40 12.97 -6.07
C LEU A 230 6.62 13.25 -6.93
N MET A 231 7.17 12.22 -7.57
CA MET A 231 8.30 12.41 -8.50
C MET A 231 7.92 13.24 -9.72
N ALA A 232 6.68 13.05 -10.27
CA ALA A 232 6.17 13.84 -11.39
C ALA A 232 6.05 15.33 -11.03
N LEU A 233 5.55 15.65 -9.84
CA LEU A 233 5.46 17.02 -9.34
C LEU A 233 6.85 17.64 -9.18
N GLY A 234 7.83 16.89 -8.68
CA GLY A 234 9.23 17.33 -8.66
C GLY A 234 9.79 17.59 -10.06
N ALA A 235 9.47 16.73 -11.04
CA ALA A 235 9.86 16.95 -12.44
C ALA A 235 9.23 18.22 -13.03
N ILE A 236 7.96 18.53 -12.70
CA ILE A 236 7.30 19.77 -13.11
C ILE A 236 8.07 21.00 -12.60
N GLU A 237 8.52 20.97 -11.34
CA GLU A 237 9.34 22.05 -10.78
C GLU A 237 10.69 22.19 -11.51
N ALA A 238 11.37 21.08 -11.82
CA ALA A 238 12.60 21.09 -12.60
C ALA A 238 12.41 21.64 -14.02
N ILE A 239 11.29 21.29 -14.66
CA ILE A 239 10.90 21.83 -15.97
C ILE A 239 10.67 23.34 -15.92
N ALA A 240 10.01 23.83 -14.86
CA ALA A 240 9.79 25.26 -14.66
C ALA A 240 11.11 26.01 -14.41
N ALA A 241 11.99 25.48 -13.54
CA ALA A 241 13.31 26.03 -13.29
C ALA A 241 14.21 26.08 -14.54
N ALA A 242 14.03 25.14 -15.47
CA ALA A 242 14.72 25.11 -16.77
C ALA A 242 14.08 26.01 -17.84
N GLY A 243 12.99 26.74 -17.52
CA GLY A 243 12.26 27.58 -18.49
C GLY A 243 11.56 26.78 -19.61
N ARG A 244 11.20 25.51 -19.36
CA ARG A 244 10.66 24.59 -20.36
C ARG A 244 9.18 24.21 -20.12
N THR A 245 8.49 24.95 -19.28
CA THR A 245 7.05 24.77 -19.03
C THR A 245 6.26 24.73 -20.33
N GLY A 246 5.37 23.75 -20.49
CA GLY A 246 4.57 23.52 -21.70
C GLY A 246 5.32 22.89 -22.87
N ARG A 247 6.63 22.62 -22.73
CA ARG A 247 7.46 21.98 -23.77
C ARG A 247 7.76 20.51 -23.47
N ILE A 248 7.51 20.04 -22.27
CA ILE A 248 7.75 18.67 -21.84
C ILE A 248 6.45 18.09 -21.32
N ARG A 249 6.05 16.97 -21.90
CA ARG A 249 4.90 16.18 -21.44
C ARG A 249 5.25 15.44 -20.17
N VAL A 250 4.44 15.59 -19.13
CA VAL A 250 4.62 14.91 -17.84
C VAL A 250 3.51 13.87 -17.67
N VAL A 251 3.87 12.63 -17.40
CA VAL A 251 2.94 11.54 -17.09
C VAL A 251 3.32 10.99 -15.72
N GLY A 252 2.37 11.00 -14.79
CA GLY A 252 2.53 10.54 -13.42
C GLY A 252 1.79 9.23 -13.14
N PHE A 253 1.74 8.87 -11.87
CA PHE A 253 1.06 7.68 -11.35
C PHE A 253 0.59 7.95 -9.92
N ASP A 254 -0.61 7.56 -9.53
CA ASP A 254 -1.35 7.59 -8.27
C ASP A 254 -2.61 8.46 -8.31
N ALA A 255 -2.67 9.46 -9.18
CA ALA A 255 -3.72 10.48 -9.25
C ALA A 255 -3.95 11.19 -7.90
N LEU A 256 -2.84 11.63 -7.26
CA LEU A 256 -2.90 12.48 -6.08
C LEU A 256 -3.63 13.79 -6.39
N ASP A 257 -4.22 14.43 -5.38
CA ASP A 257 -5.00 15.66 -5.58
C ASP A 257 -4.17 16.79 -6.22
N ASP A 258 -2.89 16.92 -5.85
CA ASP A 258 -2.01 17.92 -6.48
C ASP A 258 -1.65 17.56 -7.92
N ALA A 259 -1.54 16.28 -8.25
CA ALA A 259 -1.36 15.81 -9.62
C ALA A 259 -2.61 16.06 -10.47
N LYS A 260 -3.80 15.80 -9.94
CA LYS A 260 -5.07 16.15 -10.62
C LYS A 260 -5.17 17.66 -10.91
N LYS A 261 -4.80 18.51 -9.93
CA LYS A 261 -4.72 19.97 -10.15
C LYS A 261 -3.70 20.32 -11.24
N ALA A 262 -2.55 19.63 -11.28
CA ALA A 262 -1.54 19.83 -12.32
C ALA A 262 -2.06 19.39 -13.71
N VAL A 263 -2.86 18.32 -13.78
CA VAL A 263 -3.54 17.90 -15.02
C VAL A 263 -4.54 18.94 -15.47
N GLU A 264 -5.38 19.47 -14.58
CA GLU A 264 -6.35 20.53 -14.89
C GLU A 264 -5.66 21.82 -15.36
N ALA A 265 -4.55 22.19 -14.71
CA ALA A 265 -3.73 23.35 -15.08
C ALA A 265 -2.93 23.12 -16.38
N GLY A 266 -2.82 21.88 -16.87
CA GLY A 266 -2.07 21.54 -18.10
C GLY A 266 -0.54 21.47 -17.89
N THR A 267 -0.05 21.46 -16.67
CA THR A 267 1.39 21.25 -16.35
C THR A 267 1.75 19.77 -16.27
N MET A 268 0.75 18.90 -16.04
CA MET A 268 0.82 17.46 -16.19
C MET A 268 -0.14 17.03 -17.30
N ALA A 269 0.27 16.12 -18.15
CA ALA A 269 -0.55 15.63 -19.24
C ALA A 269 -1.54 14.55 -18.81
N ALA A 270 -1.08 13.64 -17.92
CA ALA A 270 -1.88 12.55 -17.40
C ALA A 270 -1.27 11.96 -16.12
N THR A 271 -2.09 11.23 -15.36
CA THR A 271 -1.66 10.37 -14.27
C THR A 271 -2.53 9.11 -14.19
N VAL A 272 -1.97 7.97 -13.76
CA VAL A 272 -2.70 6.71 -13.59
C VAL A 272 -3.24 6.62 -12.16
N ALA A 273 -4.55 6.57 -11.99
CA ALA A 273 -5.20 6.45 -10.69
C ALA A 273 -5.19 5.02 -10.16
N GLN A 274 -5.01 4.86 -8.84
CA GLN A 274 -4.94 3.57 -8.14
C GLN A 274 -6.02 3.35 -7.09
N PHE A 275 -6.66 4.29 -6.50
CA PHE A 275 -7.69 4.17 -5.45
C PHE A 275 -7.21 3.54 -4.13
N PRO A 276 -6.23 4.13 -3.44
CA PRO A 276 -5.70 3.63 -2.17
C PRO A 276 -6.74 3.53 -1.05
N TYR A 277 -7.75 4.39 -1.05
CA TYR A 277 -8.89 4.32 -0.13
C TYR A 277 -9.58 2.95 -0.21
N ASP A 278 -9.86 2.46 -1.44
CA ASP A 278 -10.49 1.16 -1.65
C ASP A 278 -9.57 0.01 -1.23
N MET A 279 -8.24 0.16 -1.40
CA MET A 279 -7.27 -0.83 -0.91
C MET A 279 -7.32 -0.95 0.62
N GLY A 280 -7.32 0.18 1.32
CA GLY A 280 -7.41 0.20 2.80
C GLY A 280 -8.72 -0.39 3.31
N LYS A 281 -9.83 -0.03 2.69
CA LYS A 281 -11.15 -0.59 2.99
C LYS A 281 -11.17 -2.10 2.78
N ALA A 282 -10.71 -2.58 1.63
CA ALA A 282 -10.65 -4.00 1.30
C ALA A 282 -9.71 -4.78 2.25
N ALA A 283 -8.64 -4.17 2.76
CA ALA A 283 -7.74 -4.80 3.71
C ALA A 283 -8.45 -5.16 5.02
N VAL A 284 -9.22 -4.23 5.59
CA VAL A 284 -9.98 -4.48 6.82
C VAL A 284 -11.16 -5.42 6.59
N GLU A 285 -11.89 -5.28 5.48
CA GLU A 285 -12.96 -6.21 5.10
C GLU A 285 -12.43 -7.64 4.93
N SER A 286 -11.26 -7.80 4.32
CA SER A 286 -10.58 -9.08 4.18
C SER A 286 -10.15 -9.65 5.53
N ALA A 287 -9.62 -8.81 6.42
CA ALA A 287 -9.25 -9.24 7.77
C ALA A 287 -10.46 -9.80 8.54
N VAL A 288 -11.61 -9.14 8.46
CA VAL A 288 -12.85 -9.62 9.12
C VAL A 288 -13.32 -10.95 8.53
N LYS A 289 -13.27 -11.12 7.21
CA LYS A 289 -13.60 -12.40 6.55
C LYS A 289 -12.67 -13.53 6.99
N ILE A 290 -11.35 -13.27 7.07
CA ILE A 290 -10.36 -14.22 7.59
C ILE A 290 -10.70 -14.66 9.00
N LEU A 291 -11.05 -13.71 9.89
CA LEU A 291 -11.45 -14.00 11.27
C LEU A 291 -12.76 -14.78 11.38
N ALA A 292 -13.64 -14.68 10.38
CA ALA A 292 -14.85 -15.50 10.24
C ALA A 292 -14.57 -16.90 9.64
N GLY A 293 -13.32 -17.20 9.29
CA GLY A 293 -12.92 -18.48 8.68
C GLY A 293 -13.19 -18.58 7.18
N GLU A 294 -13.47 -17.45 6.52
CA GLU A 294 -13.72 -17.43 5.08
C GLU A 294 -12.39 -17.54 4.30
N LYS A 295 -12.43 -18.24 3.17
CA LYS A 295 -11.30 -18.27 2.22
C LYS A 295 -11.40 -17.11 1.26
N LEU A 296 -10.29 -16.39 1.08
CA LEU A 296 -10.20 -15.30 0.13
C LEU A 296 -9.55 -15.76 -1.20
N PRO A 297 -9.84 -15.07 -2.30
CA PRO A 297 -9.06 -15.24 -3.52
C PRO A 297 -7.60 -14.82 -3.27
N PRO A 298 -6.64 -15.38 -4.01
CA PRO A 298 -5.22 -15.02 -3.85
C PRO A 298 -4.96 -13.54 -4.11
N ASP A 299 -5.73 -12.92 -5.01
CA ASP A 299 -5.63 -11.51 -5.38
C ASP A 299 -7.00 -10.83 -5.36
N ILE A 300 -7.06 -9.64 -4.76
CA ILE A 300 -8.18 -8.71 -4.81
C ILE A 300 -7.68 -7.46 -5.54
N MET A 301 -7.96 -7.41 -6.84
CA MET A 301 -7.45 -6.35 -7.70
C MET A 301 -8.30 -5.10 -7.60
N VAL A 302 -7.64 -3.95 -7.38
CA VAL A 302 -8.24 -2.62 -7.43
C VAL A 302 -8.04 -2.05 -8.83
N LYS A 303 -9.08 -1.40 -9.36
CA LYS A 303 -9.07 -0.86 -10.72
C LYS A 303 -7.96 0.17 -10.93
N LEU A 304 -7.61 0.37 -12.20
CA LEU A 304 -6.76 1.45 -12.67
C LEU A 304 -7.56 2.35 -13.62
N GLU A 305 -7.23 3.63 -13.66
CA GLU A 305 -7.90 4.60 -14.53
C GLU A 305 -6.91 5.67 -14.97
N MET A 306 -6.91 6.03 -16.28
CA MET A 306 -6.13 7.14 -16.76
C MET A 306 -6.87 8.46 -16.52
N VAL A 307 -6.25 9.36 -15.79
CA VAL A 307 -6.74 10.72 -15.54
C VAL A 307 -6.04 11.69 -16.49
N THR A 308 -6.83 12.34 -17.32
CA THR A 308 -6.38 13.36 -18.30
C THR A 308 -7.22 14.62 -18.16
N LYS A 309 -6.78 15.72 -18.74
CA LYS A 309 -7.59 16.94 -18.84
C LYS A 309 -8.88 16.64 -19.63
N ARG A 310 -10.01 17.02 -19.06
CA ARG A 310 -11.35 16.91 -19.69
C ARG A 310 -11.55 17.97 -20.76
#